data_2a1d7b82a0e993f8b395fbdd7c191ff9
#
_entry.id   2a1d7b82a0e993f8b395fbdd7c191ff9
#
_cell.length_a   1.000
_cell.length_b   1.000
_cell.length_c   1.000
_cell.angle_alpha   90.00
_cell.angle_beta   90.00
_cell.angle_gamma   90.00
#
_symmetry.space_group_name_H-M   'P 1'
#
loop_
_entity.id
_entity.type
_entity.pdbx_description
1 polymer ?
#
loop_
_entity_poly.entity_id
_entity_poly.type
_entity_poly.pdbx_seq_one_letter_code
_entity_poly.pdbx_strand_id
1 'polypeptide(L)'
;VMGFVDRDPTPEEMEQLKALLRRELEAGAFGMSLGLIYPPSSFCKAEELVELAKVLKEYDALLTVHMRSEGPRIFQAVDEMLEITRRSGVHLQISHLKLMGKPQWGRADELLAKLQAAREEGLTITCDQYPYTATSTSMTALLPHWAHDGGVPALIQRLFIRRIDTPFFSLSERFGIL
;
A
#
# COMPACT_ATOMS: atom_id res chain seq x y z
N VAL A 1 -13.07 -2.29 -11.78
CA VAL A 1 -13.09 -1.32 -12.87
C VAL A 1 -11.89 -1.55 -13.78
N MET A 2 -10.67 -1.27 -13.35
CA MET A 2 -9.50 -1.28 -14.22
C MET A 2 -8.84 -2.66 -14.43
N GLY A 3 -9.01 -3.61 -13.51
CA GLY A 3 -8.30 -4.89 -13.56
C GLY A 3 -6.80 -4.78 -13.22
N PHE A 4 -6.00 -5.68 -13.78
CA PHE A 4 -4.54 -5.75 -13.53
C PHE A 4 -3.77 -4.98 -14.62
N VAL A 5 -3.88 -3.67 -14.63
CA VAL A 5 -3.18 -2.78 -15.57
C VAL A 5 -2.40 -1.72 -14.82
N ASP A 6 -1.13 -1.52 -15.20
CA ASP A 6 -0.25 -0.51 -14.61
C ASP A 6 -0.39 0.82 -15.39
N ARG A 7 -1.48 1.54 -15.14
CA ARG A 7 -1.76 2.88 -15.65
C ARG A 7 -2.70 3.65 -14.73
N ASP A 8 -2.77 4.93 -14.90
CA ASP A 8 -3.76 5.76 -14.23
C ASP A 8 -5.18 5.50 -14.75
N PRO A 9 -6.23 5.66 -13.90
CA PRO A 9 -7.62 5.62 -14.34
C PRO A 9 -7.93 6.80 -15.28
N THR A 10 -8.80 6.58 -16.25
CA THR A 10 -9.42 7.70 -16.96
C THR A 10 -10.37 8.45 -16.02
N PRO A 11 -10.78 9.70 -16.36
CA PRO A 11 -11.78 10.41 -15.56
C PRO A 11 -13.07 9.61 -15.35
N GLU A 12 -13.54 8.89 -16.37
CA GLU A 12 -14.74 8.07 -16.32
C GLU A 12 -14.55 6.84 -15.42
N GLU A 13 -13.37 6.19 -15.49
CA GLU A 13 -13.02 5.07 -14.60
C GLU A 13 -12.91 5.54 -13.14
N MET A 14 -12.36 6.73 -12.89
CA MET A 14 -12.29 7.31 -11.55
C MET A 14 -13.69 7.56 -10.98
N GLU A 15 -14.61 8.12 -11.77
CA GLU A 15 -15.99 8.31 -11.32
C GLU A 15 -16.71 6.97 -11.06
N GLN A 16 -16.42 5.93 -11.85
CA GLN A 16 -16.92 4.57 -11.58
C GLN A 16 -16.37 3.99 -10.28
N LEU A 17 -15.08 4.18 -9.99
CA LEU A 17 -14.43 3.76 -8.74
C LEU A 17 -15.07 4.45 -7.53
N LYS A 18 -15.25 5.78 -7.61
CA LYS A 18 -15.92 6.57 -6.56
C LYS A 18 -17.37 6.13 -6.35
N ALA A 19 -18.13 5.93 -7.43
CA ALA A 19 -19.52 5.49 -7.36
C ALA A 19 -19.63 4.09 -6.72
N LEU A 20 -18.72 3.18 -7.08
CA LEU A 20 -18.66 1.85 -6.49
C LEU A 20 -18.36 1.93 -4.98
N LEU A 21 -17.38 2.75 -4.58
CA LEU A 21 -17.03 2.94 -3.18
C LEU A 21 -18.21 3.51 -2.38
N ARG A 22 -18.91 4.55 -2.89
CA ARG A 22 -20.09 5.11 -2.24
C ARG A 22 -21.18 4.06 -2.05
N ARG A 23 -21.46 3.28 -3.08
CA ARG A 23 -22.44 2.18 -3.00
C ARG A 23 -22.12 1.19 -1.87
N GLU A 24 -20.87 0.78 -1.74
CA GLU A 24 -20.49 -0.17 -0.69
C GLU A 24 -20.56 0.47 0.71
N LEU A 25 -20.20 1.75 0.84
CA LEU A 25 -20.33 2.49 2.11
C LEU A 25 -21.82 2.66 2.50
N GLU A 26 -22.68 2.98 1.56
CA GLU A 26 -24.15 3.06 1.75
C GLU A 26 -24.76 1.70 2.12
N ALA A 27 -24.16 0.60 1.64
CA ALA A 27 -24.53 -0.75 2.00
C ALA A 27 -24.03 -1.19 3.39
N GLY A 28 -23.26 -0.34 4.09
CA GLY A 28 -22.79 -0.57 5.46
C GLY A 28 -21.33 -1.00 5.60
N ALA A 29 -20.49 -0.82 4.57
CA ALA A 29 -19.05 -1.01 4.72
C ALA A 29 -18.46 0.04 5.67
N PHE A 30 -17.53 -0.37 6.56
CA PHE A 30 -16.88 0.52 7.54
C PHE A 30 -15.80 1.41 6.93
N GLY A 31 -15.34 1.09 5.72
CA GLY A 31 -14.27 1.81 5.05
C GLY A 31 -13.69 1.04 3.87
N MET A 32 -12.50 1.43 3.47
CA MET A 32 -11.75 0.81 2.39
C MET A 32 -10.40 0.30 2.90
N SER A 33 -10.01 -0.90 2.47
CA SER A 33 -8.71 -1.49 2.77
C SER A 33 -7.83 -1.54 1.51
N LEU A 34 -6.56 -1.18 1.66
CA LEU A 34 -5.56 -1.19 0.59
C LEU A 34 -4.37 -2.08 0.93
N GLY A 35 -3.91 -2.85 -0.04
CA GLY A 35 -2.64 -3.57 0.06
C GLY A 35 -1.65 -3.06 -0.97
N LEU A 36 -0.97 -1.93 -0.69
CA LEU A 36 -0.16 -1.19 -1.66
C LEU A 36 1.13 -1.90 -2.11
N ILE A 37 1.50 -2.99 -1.46
CA ILE A 37 2.59 -3.87 -1.92
C ILE A 37 2.10 -4.89 -2.96
N TYR A 38 0.78 -5.13 -3.03
CA TYR A 38 0.20 -6.18 -3.86
C TYR A 38 -0.50 -5.61 -5.09
N PRO A 39 -0.30 -6.21 -6.29
CA PRO A 39 -1.12 -5.91 -7.45
C PRO A 39 -2.59 -6.34 -7.24
N PRO A 40 -3.56 -5.60 -7.76
CA PRO A 40 -3.42 -4.38 -8.56
C PRO A 40 -3.22 -3.10 -7.76
N SER A 41 -3.42 -3.09 -6.44
CA SER A 41 -3.34 -1.87 -5.61
C SER A 41 -1.95 -1.21 -5.66
N SER A 42 -0.90 -1.99 -5.92
CA SER A 42 0.46 -1.46 -6.05
C SER A 42 0.67 -0.57 -7.28
N PHE A 43 -0.22 -0.63 -8.27
CA PHE A 43 -0.21 0.24 -9.44
C PHE A 43 -0.82 1.61 -9.16
N CYS A 44 -1.67 1.72 -8.11
CA CYS A 44 -2.32 2.98 -7.74
C CYS A 44 -1.30 4.05 -7.37
N LYS A 45 -1.49 5.25 -7.90
CA LYS A 45 -0.71 6.44 -7.54
C LYS A 45 -1.40 7.23 -6.42
N ALA A 46 -0.65 8.12 -5.80
CA ALA A 46 -1.15 8.93 -4.69
C ALA A 46 -2.41 9.75 -5.08
N GLU A 47 -2.46 10.26 -6.32
CA GLU A 47 -3.62 11.04 -6.79
C GLU A 47 -4.92 10.23 -6.78
N GLU A 48 -4.87 9.00 -7.27
CA GLU A 48 -6.01 8.08 -7.24
C GLU A 48 -6.46 7.81 -5.79
N LEU A 49 -5.49 7.52 -4.92
CA LEU A 49 -5.77 7.24 -3.51
C LEU A 49 -6.36 8.44 -2.77
N VAL A 50 -5.90 9.66 -3.08
CA VAL A 50 -6.48 10.90 -2.52
C VAL A 50 -7.94 11.05 -2.91
N GLU A 51 -8.28 10.82 -4.18
CA GLU A 51 -9.66 10.96 -4.67
C GLU A 51 -10.60 9.94 -4.02
N LEU A 52 -10.16 8.69 -3.83
CA LEU A 52 -10.94 7.68 -3.11
C LEU A 52 -11.03 7.98 -1.61
N ALA A 53 -9.94 8.46 -1.00
CA ALA A 53 -9.92 8.83 0.41
C ALA A 53 -10.84 10.03 0.72
N LYS A 54 -11.03 10.97 -0.22
CA LYS A 54 -12.05 12.03 -0.09
C LYS A 54 -13.46 11.46 -0.01
N VAL A 55 -13.78 10.43 -0.79
CA VAL A 55 -15.08 9.73 -0.69
C VAL A 55 -15.24 9.09 0.69
N LEU A 56 -14.21 8.44 1.22
CA LEU A 56 -14.27 7.89 2.58
C LEU A 56 -14.56 8.99 3.61
N LYS A 57 -13.96 10.16 3.45
CA LYS A 57 -14.19 11.30 4.35
C LYS A 57 -15.62 11.82 4.32
N GLU A 58 -16.31 11.77 3.16
CA GLU A 58 -17.72 12.13 3.04
C GLU A 58 -18.63 11.30 3.98
N TYR A 59 -18.24 10.03 4.23
CA TYR A 59 -18.98 9.07 5.06
C TYR A 59 -18.40 8.88 6.46
N ASP A 60 -17.39 9.66 6.85
CA ASP A 60 -16.61 9.46 8.08
C ASP A 60 -16.06 8.01 8.20
N ALA A 61 -15.70 7.42 7.07
CA ALA A 61 -15.28 6.05 6.92
C ALA A 61 -13.74 5.91 7.03
N LEU A 62 -13.29 4.70 7.35
CA LEU A 62 -11.89 4.39 7.64
C LEU A 62 -11.11 4.01 6.38
N LEU A 63 -9.90 4.53 6.23
CA LEU A 63 -8.91 4.02 5.30
C LEU A 63 -7.90 3.13 6.04
N THR A 64 -7.90 1.82 5.77
CA THR A 64 -6.89 0.91 6.31
C THR A 64 -5.86 0.57 5.24
N VAL A 65 -4.59 0.45 5.62
CA VAL A 65 -3.53 0.24 4.63
C VAL A 65 -2.45 -0.73 5.09
N HIS A 66 -2.18 -1.72 4.24
CA HIS A 66 -0.87 -2.37 4.19
C HIS A 66 0.01 -1.51 3.26
N MET A 67 0.97 -0.80 3.84
CA MET A 67 1.76 0.21 3.12
C MET A 67 2.57 -0.38 1.97
N ARG A 68 3.01 0.49 1.07
CA ARG A 68 3.80 0.13 -0.12
C ARG A 68 5.17 -0.49 0.22
N SER A 69 5.72 -0.18 1.38
CA SER A 69 6.95 -0.76 1.89
C SER A 69 6.97 -0.74 3.42
N GLU A 70 7.46 -1.81 4.02
CA GLU A 70 7.71 -1.93 5.46
C GLU A 70 9.22 -2.09 5.75
N GLY A 71 10.04 -2.17 4.70
CA GLY A 71 11.48 -2.34 4.72
C GLY A 71 12.24 -1.06 4.35
N PRO A 72 13.17 -1.09 3.38
CA PRO A 72 14.10 0.01 3.11
C PRO A 72 13.41 1.35 2.79
N ARG A 73 12.18 1.33 2.29
CA ARG A 73 11.41 2.53 1.91
C ARG A 73 10.23 2.83 2.85
N ILE A 74 10.27 2.32 4.08
CA ILE A 74 9.14 2.50 5.02
C ILE A 74 8.84 3.96 5.31
N PHE A 75 9.84 4.81 5.53
CA PHE A 75 9.62 6.23 5.81
C PHE A 75 8.96 6.95 4.63
N GLN A 76 9.34 6.60 3.41
CA GLN A 76 8.71 7.12 2.19
C GLN A 76 7.25 6.63 2.06
N ALA A 77 6.99 5.37 2.40
CA ALA A 77 5.63 4.82 2.39
C ALA A 77 4.74 5.48 3.46
N VAL A 78 5.30 5.80 4.62
CA VAL A 78 4.60 6.59 5.65
C VAL A 78 4.33 8.00 5.14
N ASP A 79 5.32 8.68 4.53
CA ASP A 79 5.14 10.03 3.96
C ASP A 79 4.03 10.05 2.91
N GLU A 80 3.97 9.06 2.04
CA GLU A 80 2.89 8.89 1.06
C GLU A 80 1.52 8.86 1.75
N MET A 81 1.36 8.04 2.79
CA MET A 81 0.09 7.91 3.50
C MET A 81 -0.28 9.16 4.30
N LEU A 82 0.69 9.83 4.91
CA LEU A 82 0.47 11.10 5.59
C LEU A 82 0.02 12.19 4.60
N GLU A 83 0.61 12.25 3.42
CA GLU A 83 0.21 13.20 2.38
C GLU A 83 -1.21 12.94 1.88
N ILE A 84 -1.57 11.68 1.63
CA ILE A 84 -2.94 11.29 1.26
C ILE A 84 -3.91 11.71 2.35
N THR A 85 -3.56 11.48 3.62
CA THR A 85 -4.38 11.85 4.77
C THR A 85 -4.56 13.36 4.90
N ARG A 86 -3.50 14.16 4.72
CA ARG A 86 -3.58 15.63 4.74
C ARG A 86 -4.51 16.16 3.64
N ARG A 87 -4.41 15.63 2.45
CA ARG A 87 -5.17 16.09 1.28
C ARG A 87 -6.63 15.67 1.29
N SER A 88 -6.94 14.57 1.96
CA SER A 88 -8.30 14.02 2.02
C SER A 88 -9.04 14.28 3.33
N GLY A 89 -8.31 14.41 4.43
CA GLY A 89 -8.87 14.49 5.79
C GLY A 89 -9.42 13.15 6.30
N VAL A 90 -9.11 12.03 5.65
CA VAL A 90 -9.59 10.70 6.02
C VAL A 90 -8.97 10.22 7.34
N HIS A 91 -9.66 9.39 8.10
CA HIS A 91 -9.06 8.64 9.20
C HIS A 91 -8.21 7.49 8.64
N LEU A 92 -6.90 7.54 8.89
CA LEU A 92 -5.95 6.53 8.46
C LEU A 92 -5.69 5.49 9.55
N GLN A 93 -5.80 4.21 9.21
CA GLN A 93 -5.35 3.09 10.01
C GLN A 93 -4.18 2.40 9.30
N ILE A 94 -2.99 2.43 9.86
CA ILE A 94 -1.83 1.69 9.34
C ILE A 94 -1.84 0.30 9.94
N SER A 95 -2.07 -0.70 9.10
CA SER A 95 -2.12 -2.10 9.51
C SER A 95 -0.72 -2.64 9.78
N HIS A 96 -0.59 -3.44 10.85
CA HIS A 96 0.61 -4.21 11.22
C HIS A 96 1.92 -3.42 11.05
N LEU A 97 1.95 -2.20 11.59
CA LEU A 97 3.10 -1.30 11.51
C LEU A 97 4.36 -1.99 12.03
N LYS A 98 5.41 -2.05 11.20
CA LYS A 98 6.70 -2.65 11.54
C LYS A 98 7.84 -2.07 10.74
N LEU A 99 9.04 -2.27 11.25
CA LEU A 99 10.31 -1.95 10.62
C LEU A 99 10.99 -3.26 10.20
N MET A 100 10.86 -3.61 8.92
CA MET A 100 11.34 -4.88 8.39
C MET A 100 12.77 -4.77 7.85
N GLY A 101 13.62 -5.73 8.25
CA GLY A 101 15.03 -5.85 7.80
C GLY A 101 16.02 -5.11 8.69
N LYS A 102 17.24 -5.70 8.79
CA LYS A 102 18.32 -5.23 9.66
C LYS A 102 18.64 -3.73 9.57
N PRO A 103 18.63 -3.08 8.36
CA PRO A 103 18.91 -1.65 8.24
C PRO A 103 17.88 -0.75 8.93
N GLN A 104 16.70 -1.28 9.25
CA GLN A 104 15.63 -0.54 9.92
C GLN A 104 15.55 -0.80 11.43
N TRP A 105 16.31 -1.77 11.94
CA TRP A 105 16.29 -2.10 13.36
C TRP A 105 16.76 -0.92 14.22
N GLY A 106 16.11 -0.71 15.35
CA GLY A 106 16.41 0.39 16.28
C GLY A 106 15.81 1.75 15.88
N ARG A 107 15.09 1.86 14.75
CA ARG A 107 14.49 3.12 14.28
C ARG A 107 13.01 3.29 14.66
N ALA A 108 12.52 2.51 15.61
CA ALA A 108 11.11 2.57 16.02
C ALA A 108 10.73 3.97 16.55
N ASP A 109 11.57 4.58 17.38
CA ASP A 109 11.32 5.90 17.94
C ASP A 109 11.23 6.98 16.84
N GLU A 110 12.06 6.90 15.80
CA GLU A 110 12.02 7.80 14.65
C GLU A 110 10.68 7.67 13.90
N LEU A 111 10.21 6.44 13.69
CA LEU A 111 8.94 6.16 13.02
C LEU A 111 7.76 6.66 13.85
N LEU A 112 7.75 6.38 15.15
CA LEU A 112 6.69 6.80 16.07
C LEU A 112 6.66 8.32 16.21
N ALA A 113 7.82 8.98 16.32
CA ALA A 113 7.91 10.44 16.37
C ALA A 113 7.31 11.09 15.11
N LYS A 114 7.54 10.50 13.93
CA LYS A 114 6.95 10.99 12.68
C LYS A 114 5.41 10.89 12.69
N LEU A 115 4.86 9.77 13.14
CA LEU A 115 3.40 9.60 13.26
C LEU A 115 2.81 10.51 14.34
N GLN A 116 3.51 10.70 15.45
CA GLN A 116 3.09 11.59 16.54
C GLN A 116 3.05 13.05 16.06
N ALA A 117 4.08 13.52 15.35
CA ALA A 117 4.10 14.85 14.77
C ALA A 117 2.90 15.09 13.83
N ALA A 118 2.58 14.11 12.97
CA ALA A 118 1.42 14.19 12.09
C ALA A 118 0.08 14.24 12.87
N ARG A 119 -0.02 13.54 14.00
CA ARG A 119 -1.19 13.65 14.89
C ARG A 119 -1.30 15.03 15.55
N GLU A 120 -0.17 15.62 15.92
CA GLU A 120 -0.09 16.99 16.47
C GLU A 120 -0.46 18.06 15.43
N GLU A 121 -0.23 17.79 14.13
CA GLU A 121 -0.78 18.58 13.02
C GLU A 121 -2.31 18.48 12.90
N GLY A 122 -2.96 17.55 13.61
CA GLY A 122 -4.41 17.32 13.60
C GLY A 122 -4.86 16.16 12.70
N LEU A 123 -3.94 15.35 12.16
CA LEU A 123 -4.33 14.17 11.39
C LEU A 123 -4.85 13.05 12.31
N THR A 124 -5.93 12.39 11.88
CA THR A 124 -6.45 11.22 12.59
C THR A 124 -5.75 9.97 12.09
N ILE A 125 -4.80 9.47 12.88
CA ILE A 125 -3.97 8.32 12.52
C ILE A 125 -3.98 7.31 13.66
N THR A 126 -4.23 6.05 13.33
CA THR A 126 -4.11 4.90 14.21
C THR A 126 -3.24 3.82 13.54
N CYS A 127 -2.75 2.89 14.33
CA CYS A 127 -2.01 1.74 13.81
C CYS A 127 -2.24 0.53 14.71
N ASP A 128 -2.03 -0.65 14.17
CA ASP A 128 -1.97 -1.89 14.91
C ASP A 128 -0.61 -2.58 14.72
N GLN A 129 -0.32 -3.58 15.54
CA GLN A 129 0.90 -4.36 15.49
C GLN A 129 0.65 -5.77 16.01
N TYR A 130 1.31 -6.77 15.46
CA TYR A 130 1.34 -8.12 16.01
C TYR A 130 2.62 -8.36 16.85
N PRO A 131 2.61 -9.22 17.85
CA PRO A 131 3.72 -9.43 18.79
C PRO A 131 4.69 -10.52 18.34
N TYR A 132 4.96 -10.64 17.04
CA TYR A 132 5.84 -11.68 16.49
C TYR A 132 7.07 -11.07 15.81
N THR A 133 8.18 -11.81 15.86
CA THR A 133 9.45 -11.41 15.21
C THR A 133 9.55 -11.90 13.77
N ALA A 134 8.49 -12.50 13.25
CA ALA A 134 8.40 -13.00 11.88
C ALA A 134 7.17 -12.44 11.19
N THR A 135 7.22 -12.33 9.88
CA THR A 135 6.10 -11.95 9.01
C THR A 135 5.84 -13.02 7.96
N SER A 136 4.63 -13.02 7.43
CA SER A 136 4.23 -13.95 6.36
C SER A 136 3.53 -13.18 5.26
N THR A 137 3.88 -13.49 4.02
CA THR A 137 3.24 -12.92 2.83
C THR A 137 3.35 -13.86 1.64
N SER A 138 2.69 -13.50 0.52
CA SER A 138 2.79 -14.23 -0.73
C SER A 138 4.18 -14.07 -1.36
N MET A 139 4.72 -15.15 -1.94
CA MET A 139 5.97 -15.09 -2.72
C MET A 139 5.88 -14.11 -3.91
N THR A 140 4.70 -13.88 -4.44
CA THR A 140 4.51 -12.93 -5.54
C THR A 140 4.82 -11.50 -5.13
N ALA A 141 4.72 -11.14 -3.84
CA ALA A 141 5.13 -9.83 -3.32
C ALA A 141 6.64 -9.56 -3.47
N LEU A 142 7.45 -10.60 -3.70
CA LEU A 142 8.89 -10.48 -3.93
C LEU A 142 9.24 -10.15 -5.39
N LEU A 143 8.28 -10.24 -6.30
CA LEU A 143 8.48 -9.96 -7.71
C LEU A 143 8.35 -8.46 -7.99
N PRO A 144 9.08 -7.92 -8.98
CA PRO A 144 8.98 -6.52 -9.34
C PRO A 144 7.60 -6.19 -9.94
N HIS A 145 7.14 -4.95 -9.77
CA HIS A 145 5.81 -4.48 -10.20
C HIS A 145 5.49 -4.83 -11.65
N TRP A 146 6.40 -4.54 -12.57
CA TRP A 146 6.21 -4.79 -14.00
C TRP A 146 5.91 -6.25 -14.34
N ALA A 147 6.30 -7.19 -13.47
CA ALA A 147 6.04 -8.62 -13.68
C ALA A 147 4.57 -8.97 -13.55
N HIS A 148 3.81 -8.17 -12.81
CA HIS A 148 2.40 -8.39 -12.50
C HIS A 148 1.41 -7.73 -13.48
N ASP A 149 1.87 -6.82 -14.34
CA ASP A 149 1.03 -6.18 -15.34
C ASP A 149 0.38 -7.23 -16.26
N GLY A 150 -0.94 -7.14 -16.48
CA GLY A 150 -1.74 -8.14 -17.18
C GLY A 150 -2.14 -9.35 -16.33
N GLY A 151 -1.86 -9.36 -15.02
CA GLY A 151 -2.30 -10.36 -14.06
C GLY A 151 -1.55 -11.69 -14.11
N VAL A 152 -2.08 -12.69 -13.42
CA VAL A 152 -1.44 -14.00 -13.23
C VAL A 152 -1.06 -14.72 -14.54
N PRO A 153 -1.90 -14.75 -15.60
CA PRO A 153 -1.51 -15.39 -16.86
C PRO A 153 -0.28 -14.75 -17.49
N ALA A 154 -0.21 -13.41 -17.50
CA ALA A 154 0.94 -12.69 -18.05
C ALA A 154 2.19 -12.86 -17.17
N LEU A 155 2.04 -12.89 -15.85
CA LEU A 155 3.12 -13.21 -14.92
C LEU A 155 3.73 -14.59 -15.21
N ILE A 156 2.90 -15.60 -15.32
CA ILE A 156 3.33 -16.97 -15.62
C ILE A 156 4.10 -17.00 -16.95
N GLN A 157 3.59 -16.36 -18.01
CA GLN A 157 4.28 -16.28 -19.29
C GLN A 157 5.66 -15.63 -19.14
N ARG A 158 5.77 -14.52 -18.39
CA ARG A 158 7.05 -13.82 -18.17
C ARG A 158 8.06 -14.69 -17.43
N LEU A 159 7.61 -15.47 -16.45
CA LEU A 159 8.48 -16.40 -15.70
C LEU A 159 8.96 -17.58 -16.56
N PHE A 160 8.12 -18.07 -17.50
CA PHE A 160 8.49 -19.20 -18.37
C PHE A 160 9.31 -18.79 -19.59
N ILE A 161 9.03 -17.61 -20.20
CA ILE A 161 9.70 -17.14 -21.42
C ILE A 161 11.10 -16.61 -21.12
N ARG A 162 11.32 -15.98 -20.00
CA ARG A 162 12.65 -15.66 -19.50
C ARG A 162 13.14 -16.87 -18.71
N ARG A 163 13.74 -17.86 -19.37
CA ARG A 163 14.80 -18.65 -18.74
C ARG A 163 15.74 -17.63 -18.11
N ILE A 164 15.84 -17.68 -16.82
CA ILE A 164 16.44 -16.67 -15.95
C ILE A 164 17.96 -16.71 -16.16
N ASP A 165 18.42 -16.08 -17.24
CA ASP A 165 19.86 -15.78 -17.44
C ASP A 165 20.28 -14.45 -16.78
N THR A 166 19.37 -13.80 -16.09
CA THR A 166 19.67 -12.66 -15.21
C THR A 166 19.60 -13.13 -13.77
N PRO A 167 20.54 -12.72 -12.89
CA PRO A 167 20.53 -13.12 -11.50
C PRO A 167 19.27 -12.54 -10.81
N PHE A 168 18.20 -13.32 -10.86
CA PHE A 168 16.92 -13.04 -10.16
C PHE A 168 17.11 -13.13 -8.63
N PHE A 169 18.26 -13.58 -8.19
CA PHE A 169 18.56 -13.92 -6.81
C PHE A 169 19.78 -13.20 -6.24
N SER A 170 19.59 -11.93 -5.95
CA SER A 170 20.07 -11.47 -4.68
C SER A 170 18.86 -10.98 -3.86
N LEU A 171 17.98 -11.89 -3.47
CA LEU A 171 16.92 -11.66 -2.49
C LEU A 171 17.51 -11.12 -1.18
N SER A 172 18.73 -11.51 -0.82
CA SER A 172 19.49 -10.99 0.30
C SER A 172 19.82 -9.50 0.16
N GLU A 173 20.16 -9.01 -1.03
CA GLU A 173 20.51 -7.59 -1.24
C GLU A 173 19.28 -6.69 -1.34
N ARG A 174 18.13 -7.19 -1.84
CA ARG A 174 16.90 -6.39 -1.97
C ARG A 174 16.09 -6.28 -0.70
N PHE A 175 16.14 -7.24 0.19
CA PHE A 175 15.29 -7.31 1.37
C PHE A 175 16.05 -7.28 2.70
N GLY A 176 17.40 -7.31 2.69
CA GLY A 176 18.17 -7.35 3.94
C GLY A 176 17.83 -8.58 4.81
N ILE A 177 17.40 -9.67 4.17
CA ILE A 177 17.03 -10.91 4.84
C ILE A 177 18.24 -11.83 4.84
N LEU A 178 19.25 -11.52 5.63
CA LEU A 178 20.21 -12.43 6.26
C LEU A 178 21.05 -11.63 7.26
#